data_a8845dfffcf45997324e4ecb516bff04
#
_entry.id   a8845dfffcf45997324e4ecb516bff04
#
_cell.length_a   1.000
_cell.length_b   1.000
_cell.length_c   1.000
_cell.angle_alpha   90.00
_cell.angle_beta   90.00
_cell.angle_gamma   90.00
#
_symmetry.space_group_name_H-M   'P 1'
#
loop_
_entity.id
_entity.type
_entity.pdbx_description
1 polymer ?
#
loop_
_entity_poly.entity_id
_entity_poly.type
_entity_poly.pdbx_seq_one_letter_code
_entity_poly.pdbx_strand_id
1 'polypeptide(L)'
;DAPDAFDAIFRHVIALGKCIEVNTSGYATTGDTFAHSSLIRRYIELGGENFTFGSDSHDTVRDYADVERAKEMVRALGGKYQVSFEGRKAIYWKI
;
A
#
# COMPACT_ATOMS: atom_id res chain seq x y z
N ASP A 1 -23.41 -1.36 -0.58
CA ASP A 1 -22.66 -1.00 0.61
C ASP A 1 -21.20 -0.73 0.27
N ALA A 2 -20.59 0.27 0.91
CA ALA A 2 -19.21 0.65 0.62
C ALA A 2 -18.21 -0.50 0.77
N PRO A 3 -18.26 -1.36 1.80
CA PRO A 3 -17.35 -2.50 1.90
C PRO A 3 -17.42 -3.44 0.70
N ASP A 4 -18.62 -3.69 0.17
CA ASP A 4 -18.78 -4.59 -0.97
C ASP A 4 -18.18 -3.99 -2.25
N ALA A 5 -18.27 -2.67 -2.42
CA ALA A 5 -17.70 -1.99 -3.56
C ALA A 5 -16.15 -2.10 -3.54
N PHE A 6 -15.53 -1.87 -2.39
CA PHE A 6 -14.09 -2.04 -2.24
C PHE A 6 -13.65 -3.48 -2.42
N ASP A 7 -14.42 -4.44 -1.93
CA ASP A 7 -14.11 -5.86 -2.10
C ASP A 7 -14.05 -6.23 -3.59
N ALA A 8 -15.00 -5.77 -4.39
CA ALA A 8 -15.01 -6.02 -5.83
C ALA A 8 -13.79 -5.44 -6.52
N ILE A 9 -13.41 -4.20 -6.17
CA ILE A 9 -12.21 -3.53 -6.70
C ILE A 9 -10.96 -4.30 -6.32
N PHE A 10 -10.82 -4.69 -5.06
CA PHE A 10 -9.65 -5.41 -4.58
C PHE A 10 -9.50 -6.79 -5.25
N ARG A 11 -10.59 -7.52 -5.40
CA ARG A 11 -10.57 -8.80 -6.10
C ARG A 11 -10.11 -8.66 -7.54
N HIS A 12 -10.54 -7.59 -8.20
CA HIS A 12 -10.13 -7.30 -9.57
C HIS A 12 -8.64 -6.97 -9.64
N VAL A 13 -8.15 -6.11 -8.75
CA VAL A 13 -6.72 -5.76 -8.65
C VAL A 13 -5.87 -7.01 -8.43
N ILE A 14 -6.28 -7.87 -7.52
CA ILE A 14 -5.57 -9.12 -7.20
C ILE A 14 -5.55 -10.05 -8.42
N ALA A 15 -6.69 -10.21 -9.08
CA ALA A 15 -6.82 -11.08 -10.25
C ALA A 15 -5.91 -10.64 -11.41
N LEU A 16 -5.68 -9.33 -11.54
CA LEU A 16 -4.81 -8.76 -12.55
C LEU A 16 -3.32 -8.77 -12.16
N GLY A 17 -2.99 -9.20 -10.95
CA GLY A 17 -1.62 -9.18 -10.44
C GLY A 17 -1.08 -7.79 -10.20
N LYS A 18 -1.95 -6.82 -9.97
CA LYS A 18 -1.55 -5.42 -9.74
C LYS A 18 -1.36 -5.13 -8.25
N CYS A 19 -0.91 -3.92 -7.96
CA CYS A 19 -0.62 -3.45 -6.61
C CYS A 19 -1.63 -2.40 -6.17
N ILE A 20 -1.76 -2.20 -4.86
CA ILE A 20 -2.37 -0.97 -4.34
C ILE A 20 -1.26 -0.03 -3.86
N GLU A 21 -1.49 1.27 -3.98
CA GLU A 21 -0.57 2.28 -3.48
C GLU A 21 -0.88 2.62 -2.03
N VAL A 22 0.17 2.66 -1.21
CA VAL A 22 0.11 3.18 0.15
C VAL A 22 0.79 4.54 0.13
N ASN A 23 0.01 5.62 0.21
CA ASN A 23 0.53 6.98 0.14
C ASN A 23 0.69 7.54 1.55
N THR A 24 1.91 7.95 1.89
CA THR A 24 2.26 8.40 3.24
C THR A 24 1.98 9.88 3.49
N SER A 25 1.58 10.64 2.49
CA SER A 25 1.26 12.06 2.67
C SER A 25 0.11 12.29 3.65
N GLY A 26 -0.76 11.29 3.83
CA GLY A 26 -1.86 11.35 4.79
C GLY A 26 -1.43 11.42 6.25
N TYR A 27 -0.22 11.01 6.60
CA TYR A 27 0.26 11.06 7.99
C TYR A 27 0.27 12.47 8.56
N ALA A 28 0.58 13.47 7.74
CA ALA A 28 0.65 14.85 8.19
C ALA A 28 -0.72 15.47 8.47
N THR A 29 -1.79 14.93 7.87
CA THR A 29 -3.14 15.50 7.96
C THR A 29 -4.10 14.66 8.78
N THR A 30 -4.09 13.36 8.62
CA THR A 30 -5.05 12.45 9.25
C THR A 30 -4.41 11.47 10.23
N GLY A 31 -3.08 11.38 10.27
CA GLY A 31 -2.36 10.41 11.07
C GLY A 31 -2.38 8.99 10.50
N ASP A 32 -2.89 8.80 9.30
CA ASP A 32 -2.95 7.50 8.63
C ASP A 32 -2.53 7.66 7.18
N THR A 33 -2.27 6.55 6.51
CA THR A 33 -1.97 6.54 5.07
C THR A 33 -3.24 6.80 4.25
N PHE A 34 -3.08 7.25 3.03
CA PHE A 34 -4.04 7.02 1.96
C PHE A 34 -3.64 5.69 1.29
N ALA A 35 -4.43 4.85 0.90
CA ALA A 35 -5.57 4.22 1.46
C ALA A 35 -5.46 3.99 2.98
N HIS A 36 -6.56 4.13 3.68
CA HIS A 36 -6.53 3.93 5.14
C HIS A 36 -6.14 2.50 5.52
N SER A 37 -5.54 2.36 6.70
CA SER A 37 -5.08 1.05 7.20
C SER A 37 -6.20 0.00 7.24
N SER A 38 -7.44 0.40 7.48
CA SER A 38 -8.58 -0.51 7.43
C SER A 38 -8.82 -1.09 6.03
N LEU A 39 -8.63 -0.29 4.99
CA LEU A 39 -8.74 -0.75 3.61
C LEU A 39 -7.57 -1.67 3.23
N ILE A 40 -6.37 -1.36 3.68
CA ILE A 40 -5.19 -2.19 3.48
C ILE A 40 -5.39 -3.56 4.11
N ARG A 41 -5.93 -3.60 5.34
CA ARG A 41 -6.27 -4.84 6.02
C ARG A 41 -7.24 -5.68 5.19
N ARG A 42 -8.30 -5.05 4.65
CA ARG A 42 -9.29 -5.76 3.86
C ARG A 42 -8.70 -6.32 2.57
N TYR A 43 -7.85 -5.55 1.89
CA TYR A 43 -7.14 -6.02 0.71
C TYR A 43 -6.30 -7.27 1.01
N ILE A 44 -5.59 -7.27 2.14
CA ILE A 44 -4.80 -8.43 2.58
C ILE A 44 -5.71 -9.62 2.90
N GLU A 45 -6.82 -9.40 3.59
CA GLU A 45 -7.79 -10.45 3.91
C GLU A 45 -8.34 -11.13 2.66
N LEU A 46 -8.47 -10.40 1.56
CA LEU A 46 -8.94 -10.91 0.28
C LEU A 46 -7.84 -11.62 -0.53
N GLY A 47 -6.62 -11.64 -0.04
CA GLY A 47 -5.49 -12.30 -0.69
C GLY A 47 -4.51 -11.36 -1.37
N GLY A 48 -4.60 -10.05 -1.14
CA GLY A 48 -3.67 -9.07 -1.69
C GLY A 48 -2.29 -9.19 -1.06
N GLU A 49 -1.26 -9.16 -1.90
CA GLU A 49 0.13 -9.35 -1.46
C GLU A 49 1.05 -8.20 -1.85
N ASN A 50 0.68 -7.42 -2.86
CA ASN A 50 1.57 -6.49 -3.54
C ASN A 50 1.19 -5.04 -3.27
N PHE A 51 2.19 -4.24 -2.90
CA PHE A 51 2.02 -2.86 -2.50
C PHE A 51 3.06 -1.97 -3.16
N THR A 52 2.68 -0.75 -3.52
CA THR A 52 3.63 0.33 -3.80
C THR A 52 3.53 1.35 -2.68
N PHE A 53 4.62 2.04 -2.40
CA PHE A 53 4.69 3.05 -1.36
C PHE A 53 5.13 4.37 -1.99
N GLY A 54 4.48 5.46 -1.62
CA GLY A 54 4.80 6.77 -2.16
C GLY A 54 4.46 7.88 -1.18
N SER A 55 4.97 9.06 -1.49
CA SER A 55 4.71 10.29 -0.74
C SER A 55 4.73 11.46 -1.71
N ASP A 56 3.88 12.45 -1.44
CA ASP A 56 3.87 13.71 -2.19
C ASP A 56 4.75 14.78 -1.54
N SER A 57 5.43 14.44 -0.44
CA SER A 57 6.31 15.35 0.28
C SER A 57 7.60 15.61 -0.50
N HIS A 58 8.17 16.80 -0.31
CA HIS A 58 9.48 17.17 -0.85
C HIS A 58 10.60 17.08 0.19
N ASP A 59 10.30 16.61 1.38
CA ASP A 59 11.27 16.40 2.47
C ASP A 59 11.73 14.95 2.45
N THR A 60 12.91 14.70 1.90
CA THR A 60 13.43 13.34 1.68
C THR A 60 13.64 12.56 2.97
N VAL A 61 14.03 13.22 4.06
CA VAL A 61 14.22 12.57 5.36
C VAL A 61 12.88 12.12 5.93
N ARG A 62 11.89 12.99 5.89
CA ARG A 62 10.54 12.70 6.34
C ARG A 62 9.90 11.62 5.48
N ASP A 63 10.09 11.69 4.16
CA ASP A 63 9.56 10.70 3.22
C ASP A 63 10.09 9.31 3.54
N TYR A 64 11.38 9.20 3.80
CA TYR A 64 11.99 7.92 4.15
C TYR A 64 11.39 7.35 5.44
N ALA A 65 11.30 8.18 6.48
CA ALA A 65 10.76 7.75 7.77
C ALA A 65 9.29 7.32 7.65
N ASP A 66 8.48 8.09 6.92
CA ASP A 66 7.07 7.79 6.73
C ASP A 66 6.86 6.52 5.91
N VAL A 67 7.67 6.30 4.88
CA VAL A 67 7.60 5.06 4.07
C VAL A 67 7.99 3.85 4.92
N GLU A 68 9.04 3.95 5.74
CA GLU A 68 9.42 2.85 6.64
C GLU A 68 8.33 2.56 7.67
N ARG A 69 7.68 3.60 8.21
CA ARG A 69 6.53 3.45 9.10
C ARG A 69 5.37 2.73 8.41
N ALA A 70 5.07 3.09 7.16
CA ALA A 70 4.02 2.45 6.39
C ALA A 70 4.33 0.98 6.09
N LYS A 71 5.58 0.66 5.77
CA LYS A 71 6.01 -0.73 5.55
C LYS A 71 5.84 -1.57 6.81
N GLU A 72 6.18 -1.03 7.98
CA GLU A 72 5.99 -1.75 9.25
C GLU A 72 4.50 -2.02 9.50
N MET A 73 3.65 -1.05 9.24
CA MET A 73 2.19 -1.23 9.38
C MET A 73 1.68 -2.31 8.43
N VAL A 74 2.08 -2.28 7.17
CA VAL A 74 1.67 -3.27 6.17
C VAL A 74 2.19 -4.66 6.54
N ARG A 75 3.43 -4.75 7.01
CA ARG A 75 4.00 -6.02 7.50
C ARG A 75 3.19 -6.57 8.66
N ALA A 76 2.84 -5.73 9.63
CA ALA A 76 2.06 -6.13 10.80
C ALA A 76 0.66 -6.63 10.42
N LEU A 77 0.10 -6.12 9.34
CA LEU A 77 -1.21 -6.55 8.83
C LEU A 77 -1.11 -7.82 7.96
N GLY A 78 0.09 -8.27 7.61
CA GLY A 78 0.31 -9.48 6.81
C GLY A 78 0.67 -9.23 5.36
N GLY A 79 1.03 -8.01 4.99
CA GLY A 79 1.49 -7.69 3.63
C GLY A 79 2.82 -8.35 3.31
N LYS A 80 3.03 -8.73 2.05
CA LYS A 80 4.17 -9.58 1.67
C LYS A 80 5.23 -8.87 0.83
N TYR A 81 4.83 -8.07 -0.16
CA TYR A 81 5.77 -7.52 -1.13
C TYR A 81 5.59 -6.04 -1.39
N GLN A 82 6.72 -5.34 -1.44
CA GLN A 82 6.81 -4.02 -2.04
C GLN A 82 7.18 -4.22 -3.51
N VAL A 83 6.51 -3.52 -4.41
CA VAL A 83 6.79 -3.59 -5.84
C VAL A 83 7.37 -2.27 -6.31
N SER A 84 8.47 -2.34 -7.05
CA SER A 84 9.03 -1.20 -7.75
C SER A 84 9.13 -1.53 -9.24
N PHE A 85 9.34 -0.50 -10.06
CA PHE A 85 9.42 -0.68 -11.52
C PHE A 85 10.74 -0.12 -12.04
N GLU A 86 11.43 -0.91 -12.86
CA GLU A 86 12.57 -0.46 -13.65
C GLU A 86 12.17 -0.56 -15.12
N GLY A 87 11.95 0.59 -15.74
CA GLY A 87 11.33 0.61 -17.04
C GLY A 87 9.92 0.04 -16.95
N ARG A 88 9.66 -1.06 -17.68
CA ARG A 88 8.37 -1.75 -17.65
C ARG A 88 8.37 -3.02 -16.81
N LYS A 89 9.49 -3.31 -16.14
CA LYS A 89 9.66 -4.55 -15.38
C LYS A 89 9.34 -4.31 -13.91
N ALA A 90 8.46 -5.13 -13.36
CA ALA A 90 8.14 -5.11 -11.93
C ALA A 90 9.20 -5.89 -11.16
N ILE A 91 9.64 -5.32 -10.03
CA ILE A 91 10.60 -5.95 -9.13
C ILE A 91 9.94 -6.06 -7.76
N TYR A 92 9.98 -7.26 -7.19
CA TYR A 92 9.32 -7.58 -5.94
C TYR A 92 10.33 -7.66 -4.81
N TRP A 93 10.08 -6.90 -3.74
CA TRP A 93 10.92 -6.85 -2.55
C TRP A 93 10.10 -7.37 -1.37
N LYS A 94 10.62 -8.33 -0.63
CA LYS A 94 9.94 -8.81 0.56
C LYS A 94 9.90 -7.70 1.61
N ILE A 95 8.71 -7.46 2.15
CA ILE A 95 8.52 -6.47 3.22
C ILE A 95 9.03 -7.03 4.55
#